data_e4f1ed5737b5e233cd64bce31697a45a
#
_entry.id   e4f1ed5737b5e233cd64bce31697a45a
#
_cell.length_a   1.000
_cell.length_b   1.000
_cell.length_c   1.000
_cell.angle_alpha   90.00
_cell.angle_beta   90.00
_cell.angle_gamma   90.00
#
_symmetry.space_group_name_H-M   'P 1'
#
loop_
_entity.id
_entity.type
_entity.pdbx_description
1 polymer ?
#
loop_
_entity_poly.entity_id
_entity_poly.type
_entity_poly.pdbx_seq_one_letter_code
_entity_poly.pdbx_strand_id
1 'polypeptide(L)'
;MTALQTLLGAALLTLLAACAPAVTAAQPGRIVNTQSGAEGTVSFTRGTLSPRLGDPFAPDNATLTIGGRTYTGRTYLIGGGSLPGGLGVSVAFGTSNVSGEPTAVAAQTRVDAGRPVPAYTGNLIARAQGEPPALLTCTLTVDTRERGVGECIDGAGVRYALQF
;
A
#
# COMPACT_ATOMS: atom_id res chain seq x y z
N MET A 1 31.45 44.86 22.58
CA MET A 1 31.28 44.28 21.22
C MET A 1 31.03 42.76 21.22
N THR A 2 31.30 42.05 22.28
CA THR A 2 31.17 40.58 22.40
C THR A 2 29.70 40.08 22.57
N ALA A 3 28.84 40.84 23.26
CA ALA A 3 27.46 40.42 23.53
C ALA A 3 26.56 40.42 22.28
N LEU A 4 26.83 41.30 21.31
CA LEU A 4 26.04 41.38 20.06
C LEU A 4 26.35 40.23 19.10
N GLN A 5 27.59 39.76 19.08
CA GLN A 5 28.03 38.64 18.24
C GLN A 5 27.49 37.28 18.71
N THR A 6 27.34 37.10 20.05
CA THR A 6 26.74 35.88 20.60
C THR A 6 25.24 35.79 20.35
N LEU A 7 24.51 36.89 20.34
CA LEU A 7 23.09 36.92 20.00
C LEU A 7 22.82 36.63 18.52
N LEU A 8 23.67 37.10 17.61
CA LEU A 8 23.53 36.80 16.18
C LEU A 8 23.80 35.34 15.88
N GLY A 9 24.78 34.72 16.56
CA GLY A 9 25.09 33.30 16.39
C GLY A 9 23.98 32.35 16.84
N ALA A 10 23.32 32.67 17.94
CA ALA A 10 22.21 31.90 18.48
C ALA A 10 20.94 31.99 17.59
N ALA A 11 20.66 33.12 16.99
CA ALA A 11 19.54 33.31 16.08
C ALA A 11 19.73 32.56 14.76
N LEU A 12 20.95 32.41 14.29
CA LEU A 12 21.23 31.68 13.03
C LEU A 12 21.09 30.14 13.18
N LEU A 13 21.41 29.63 14.37
CA LEU A 13 21.26 28.17 14.65
C LEU A 13 19.80 27.73 14.76
N THR A 14 18.89 28.60 15.22
CA THR A 14 17.46 28.26 15.34
C THR A 14 16.74 28.21 13.98
N LEU A 15 17.23 28.93 12.98
CA LEU A 15 16.65 28.92 11.63
C LEU A 15 16.95 27.64 10.82
N LEU A 16 18.01 26.91 11.18
CA LEU A 16 18.40 25.66 10.51
C LEU A 16 17.57 24.44 10.96
N ALA A 17 16.90 24.52 12.10
CA ALA A 17 16.07 23.42 12.61
C ALA A 17 14.68 23.33 11.94
N ALA A 18 14.27 24.32 11.15
CA ALA A 18 12.92 24.39 10.57
C ALA A 18 12.74 23.57 9.26
N CYS A 19 13.81 22.98 8.73
CA CYS A 19 13.76 22.21 7.50
C CYS A 19 13.95 20.69 7.69
N ALA A 20 13.57 20.15 8.85
CA ALA A 20 13.50 18.69 8.97
C ALA A 20 12.42 18.18 8.02
N PRO A 21 12.75 17.28 7.07
CA PRO A 21 11.74 16.70 6.19
C PRO A 21 10.70 16.00 7.06
N ALA A 22 9.42 16.31 6.84
CA ALA A 22 8.34 15.59 7.48
C ALA A 22 8.45 14.13 7.06
N VAL A 23 8.86 13.24 7.96
CA VAL A 23 8.87 11.80 7.72
C VAL A 23 7.40 11.37 7.65
N THR A 24 6.91 11.21 6.43
CA THR A 24 5.56 10.74 6.19
C THR A 24 5.50 9.29 6.67
N ALA A 25 4.69 9.03 7.70
CA ALA A 25 4.54 7.67 8.22
C ALA A 25 4.03 6.76 7.09
N ALA A 26 4.68 5.62 6.91
CA ALA A 26 4.28 4.62 5.94
C ALA A 26 3.35 3.58 6.58
N GLN A 27 2.36 3.12 5.82
CA GLN A 27 1.55 1.95 6.14
C GLN A 27 2.18 0.76 5.41
N PRO A 28 2.89 -0.14 6.12
CA PRO A 28 3.53 -1.28 5.50
C PRO A 28 2.53 -2.39 5.22
N GLY A 29 2.82 -3.15 4.18
CA GLY A 29 2.07 -4.34 3.81
C GLY A 29 2.93 -5.29 2.99
N ARG A 30 2.32 -6.37 2.52
CA ARG A 30 2.96 -7.37 1.67
C ARG A 30 2.15 -7.62 0.41
N ILE A 31 2.84 -8.05 -0.63
CA ILE A 31 2.27 -8.51 -1.88
C ILE A 31 2.85 -9.87 -2.22
N VAL A 32 2.01 -10.80 -2.66
CA VAL A 32 2.40 -12.19 -2.89
C VAL A 32 1.95 -12.61 -4.29
N ASN A 33 2.86 -13.15 -5.06
CA ASN A 33 2.53 -13.79 -6.33
C ASN A 33 1.70 -15.05 -6.07
N THR A 34 0.47 -15.11 -6.59
CA THR A 34 -0.46 -16.20 -6.30
C THR A 34 -0.09 -17.52 -6.98
N GLN A 35 0.78 -17.49 -8.00
CA GLN A 35 1.23 -18.67 -8.72
C GLN A 35 2.51 -19.26 -8.14
N SER A 36 3.49 -18.41 -7.81
CA SER A 36 4.81 -18.86 -7.34
C SER A 36 4.99 -18.78 -5.83
N GLY A 37 4.10 -18.07 -5.11
CA GLY A 37 4.27 -17.79 -3.68
C GLY A 37 5.37 -16.76 -3.37
N ALA A 38 6.02 -16.18 -4.38
CA ALA A 38 7.05 -15.19 -4.17
C ALA A 38 6.47 -13.93 -3.51
N GLU A 39 7.12 -13.48 -2.44
CA GLU A 39 6.69 -12.34 -1.66
C GLU A 39 7.42 -11.05 -2.06
N GLY A 40 6.72 -9.94 -1.91
CA GLY A 40 7.22 -8.59 -2.04
C GLY A 40 6.66 -7.70 -0.93
N THR A 41 7.06 -6.45 -0.94
CA THR A 41 6.60 -5.44 0.01
C THR A 41 5.73 -4.40 -0.66
N VAL A 42 4.81 -3.83 0.09
CA VAL A 42 4.06 -2.64 -0.29
C VAL A 42 4.13 -1.63 0.85
N SER A 43 4.12 -0.37 0.49
CA SER A 43 4.09 0.74 1.44
C SER A 43 3.17 1.84 0.89
N PHE A 44 2.24 2.30 1.72
CA PHE A 44 1.37 3.43 1.40
C PHE A 44 1.70 4.62 2.28
N THR A 45 1.58 5.82 1.76
CA THR A 45 1.65 7.04 2.57
C THR A 45 0.42 7.12 3.46
N ARG A 46 0.62 7.19 4.79
CA ARG A 46 -0.47 7.28 5.77
C ARG A 46 -1.32 8.54 5.55
N GLY A 47 -2.62 8.42 5.78
CA GLY A 47 -3.59 9.51 5.59
C GLY A 47 -3.98 9.72 4.13
N THR A 48 -3.56 8.82 3.22
CA THR A 48 -3.89 8.95 1.80
C THR A 48 -4.88 7.91 1.29
N LEU A 49 -5.18 6.89 2.11
CA LEU A 49 -6.10 5.81 1.78
C LEU A 49 -7.53 6.14 2.22
N SER A 50 -8.02 7.31 1.83
CA SER A 50 -9.39 7.76 2.04
C SER A 50 -10.00 8.21 0.71
N PRO A 51 -11.34 8.12 0.54
CA PRO A 51 -11.99 8.63 -0.65
C PRO A 51 -11.72 10.12 -0.81
N ARG A 52 -11.16 10.50 -1.94
CA ARG A 52 -10.95 11.90 -2.32
C ARG A 52 -11.60 12.10 -3.66
N LEU A 53 -12.47 13.08 -3.77
CA LEU A 53 -13.00 13.53 -5.05
C LEU A 53 -11.86 14.17 -5.83
N GLY A 54 -11.32 13.36 -6.75
CA GLY A 54 -10.56 13.71 -7.91
C GLY A 54 -9.60 14.89 -7.84
N ASP A 55 -8.47 14.74 -7.11
CA ASP A 55 -7.32 15.55 -7.43
C ASP A 55 -6.49 14.83 -8.51
N PRO A 56 -6.58 15.22 -9.79
CA PRO A 56 -5.83 14.60 -10.88
C PRO A 56 -4.31 14.79 -10.73
N PHE A 57 -3.88 15.72 -9.89
CA PHE A 57 -2.48 16.05 -9.64
C PHE A 57 -1.94 15.51 -8.32
N ALA A 58 -2.74 14.73 -7.58
CA ALA A 58 -2.25 14.12 -6.34
C ALA A 58 -0.97 13.30 -6.61
N PRO A 59 0.05 13.39 -5.77
CA PRO A 59 1.30 12.64 -5.95
C PRO A 59 1.08 11.13 -5.78
N ASP A 60 2.05 10.34 -6.24
CA ASP A 60 2.09 8.92 -5.97
C ASP A 60 2.14 8.67 -4.46
N ASN A 61 1.33 7.73 -3.99
CA ASN A 61 1.17 7.42 -2.58
C ASN A 61 1.43 5.95 -2.23
N ALA A 62 1.85 5.16 -3.21
CA ALA A 62 2.16 3.75 -3.05
C ALA A 62 3.52 3.41 -3.66
N THR A 63 4.29 2.58 -2.95
CA THR A 63 5.52 1.97 -3.44
C THR A 63 5.44 0.46 -3.20
N LEU A 64 5.71 -0.32 -4.24
CA LEU A 64 5.72 -1.78 -4.18
C LEU A 64 7.06 -2.30 -4.68
N THR A 65 7.57 -3.34 -4.03
CA THR A 65 8.80 -4.03 -4.49
C THR A 65 8.49 -5.50 -4.68
N ILE A 66 8.62 -5.99 -5.91
CA ILE A 66 8.26 -7.34 -6.32
C ILE A 66 9.39 -7.87 -7.22
N GLY A 67 9.99 -9.01 -6.85
CA GLY A 67 11.05 -9.63 -7.65
C GLY A 67 12.25 -8.71 -7.91
N GLY A 68 12.59 -7.84 -6.94
CA GLY A 68 13.66 -6.87 -7.07
C GLY A 68 13.31 -5.61 -7.90
N ARG A 69 12.09 -5.51 -8.43
CA ARG A 69 11.61 -4.36 -9.20
C ARG A 69 10.73 -3.48 -8.32
N THR A 70 10.98 -2.18 -8.36
CA THR A 70 10.18 -1.18 -7.61
C THR A 70 9.16 -0.53 -8.52
N TYR A 71 7.93 -0.50 -8.05
CA TYR A 71 6.78 0.16 -8.67
C TYR A 71 6.38 1.35 -7.80
N THR A 72 6.09 2.48 -8.41
CA THR A 72 5.47 3.63 -7.75
C THR A 72 4.14 3.94 -8.40
N GLY A 73 3.19 4.38 -7.61
CA GLY A 73 1.85 4.60 -8.14
C GLY A 73 0.90 5.30 -7.19
N ARG A 74 -0.33 5.40 -7.66
CA ARG A 74 -1.38 6.15 -7.01
C ARG A 74 -2.62 5.30 -6.78
N THR A 75 -3.24 5.51 -5.60
CA THR A 75 -4.53 4.92 -5.27
C THR A 75 -5.68 5.85 -5.63
N TYR A 76 -6.76 5.27 -6.12
CA TYR A 76 -8.03 5.93 -6.41
C TYR A 76 -9.13 5.21 -5.63
N LEU A 77 -9.49 5.71 -4.46
CA LEU A 77 -10.57 5.15 -3.67
C LEU A 77 -11.89 5.85 -4.01
N ILE A 78 -12.89 5.06 -4.35
CA ILE A 78 -14.20 5.52 -4.81
C ILE A 78 -15.24 4.99 -3.84
N GLY A 79 -16.00 5.89 -3.22
CA GLY A 79 -17.17 5.53 -2.46
C GLY A 79 -16.99 4.55 -1.32
N GLY A 80 -17.94 4.55 -0.41
CA GLY A 80 -17.98 3.67 0.74
C GLY A 80 -19.10 2.64 0.60
N GLY A 81 -18.81 1.44 1.01
CA GLY A 81 -19.77 0.39 1.33
C GLY A 81 -19.58 0.00 2.79
N SER A 82 -20.42 -0.90 3.28
CA SER A 82 -20.16 -1.57 4.55
C SER A 82 -19.78 -3.01 4.26
N LEU A 83 -18.65 -3.45 4.82
CA LEU A 83 -18.32 -4.86 4.84
C LEU A 83 -18.98 -5.53 6.04
N PRO A 84 -19.68 -6.66 5.85
CA PRO A 84 -20.19 -7.42 6.98
C PRO A 84 -19.01 -7.86 7.85
N GLY A 85 -18.96 -7.40 9.10
CA GLY A 85 -18.11 -7.99 10.11
C GLY A 85 -16.62 -7.71 10.14
N GLY A 86 -16.12 -6.71 9.44
CA GLY A 86 -14.71 -6.34 9.47
C GLY A 86 -13.82 -7.16 8.51
N LEU A 87 -12.73 -6.54 8.05
CA LEU A 87 -11.73 -7.21 7.22
C LEU A 87 -10.80 -8.07 8.10
N GLY A 88 -11.22 -9.29 8.38
CA GLY A 88 -10.33 -10.33 8.85
C GLY A 88 -9.74 -11.04 7.64
N VAL A 89 -8.65 -10.53 7.06
CA VAL A 89 -7.98 -11.25 5.98
C VAL A 89 -6.96 -12.19 6.59
N SER A 90 -7.28 -13.46 6.60
CA SER A 90 -6.29 -14.50 6.80
C SER A 90 -5.90 -15.06 5.44
N VAL A 91 -4.71 -14.72 4.97
CA VAL A 91 -4.10 -15.43 3.84
C VAL A 91 -3.55 -16.72 4.41
N ALA A 92 -4.33 -17.80 4.33
CA ALA A 92 -3.87 -19.12 4.71
C ALA A 92 -3.08 -19.69 3.54
N PHE A 93 -1.77 -19.78 3.68
CA PHE A 93 -0.93 -20.57 2.78
C PHE A 93 -1.05 -22.04 3.19
N GLY A 94 -2.01 -22.73 2.62
CA GLY A 94 -2.14 -24.17 2.82
C GLY A 94 -1.31 -24.90 1.79
N THR A 95 -0.19 -25.50 2.18
CA THR A 95 0.42 -26.58 1.43
C THR A 95 -0.37 -27.83 1.76
N SER A 96 -1.38 -28.18 0.99
CA SER A 96 -2.00 -29.49 1.07
C SER A 96 -1.11 -30.47 0.33
N ASN A 97 -0.31 -31.24 1.08
CA ASN A 97 0.40 -32.39 0.59
C ASN A 97 -0.59 -33.55 0.36
N VAL A 98 -1.30 -33.51 -0.74
CA VAL A 98 -1.99 -34.67 -1.27
C VAL A 98 -1.72 -34.73 -2.77
N SER A 99 -0.83 -35.64 -3.15
CA SER A 99 -0.68 -36.19 -4.50
C SER A 99 -0.55 -35.18 -5.66
N GLY A 100 0.66 -34.64 -5.88
CA GLY A 100 1.20 -34.49 -7.24
C GLY A 100 0.67 -33.39 -8.15
N GLU A 101 -0.22 -32.48 -7.71
CA GLU A 101 -0.65 -31.33 -8.52
C GLU A 101 -0.35 -30.00 -7.81
N PRO A 102 0.11 -28.97 -8.54
CA PRO A 102 0.37 -27.65 -7.95
C PRO A 102 -0.96 -27.03 -7.53
N THR A 103 -1.22 -27.02 -6.23
CA THR A 103 -2.44 -26.46 -5.68
C THR A 103 -2.37 -24.93 -5.70
N ALA A 104 -3.31 -24.31 -6.39
CA ALA A 104 -3.47 -22.87 -6.40
C ALA A 104 -3.61 -22.32 -4.97
N VAL A 105 -2.82 -21.29 -4.65
CA VAL A 105 -2.95 -20.55 -3.40
C VAL A 105 -4.29 -19.81 -3.41
N ALA A 106 -5.26 -20.30 -2.64
CA ALA A 106 -6.53 -19.62 -2.49
C ALA A 106 -6.43 -18.58 -1.37
N ALA A 107 -6.56 -17.32 -1.69
CA ALA A 107 -6.77 -16.28 -0.71
C ALA A 107 -8.21 -16.40 -0.18
N GLN A 108 -8.39 -16.90 1.05
CA GLN A 108 -9.69 -16.94 1.68
C GLN A 108 -9.90 -15.69 2.52
N THR A 109 -10.86 -14.87 2.12
CA THR A 109 -11.36 -13.77 2.93
C THR A 109 -12.34 -14.33 3.96
N ARG A 110 -11.94 -14.41 5.22
CA ARG A 110 -12.84 -14.80 6.30
C ARG A 110 -13.60 -13.55 6.76
N VAL A 111 -14.89 -13.53 6.54
CA VAL A 111 -15.79 -12.48 7.04
C VAL A 111 -16.27 -12.93 8.43
N ASP A 112 -15.75 -12.32 9.48
CA ASP A 112 -16.31 -12.50 10.81
C ASP A 112 -17.68 -11.79 10.89
N ALA A 113 -18.69 -12.47 11.46
CA ALA A 113 -20.07 -11.95 11.59
C ALA A 113 -20.17 -10.82 12.65
N GLY A 114 -19.24 -9.90 12.67
CA GLY A 114 -19.21 -8.74 13.53
C GLY A 114 -20.02 -7.57 12.97
N ARG A 115 -19.97 -6.45 13.70
CA ARG A 115 -20.65 -5.21 13.29
C ARG A 115 -20.10 -4.72 11.95
N PRO A 116 -20.96 -4.28 11.00
CA PRO A 116 -20.51 -3.73 9.71
C PRO A 116 -19.49 -2.63 9.91
N VAL A 117 -18.35 -2.74 9.23
CA VAL A 117 -17.29 -1.72 9.25
C VAL A 117 -17.32 -0.98 7.93
N PRO A 118 -17.34 0.36 7.94
CA PRO A 118 -17.21 1.12 6.71
C PRO A 118 -15.92 0.75 5.97
N ALA A 119 -16.05 0.51 4.67
CA ALA A 119 -14.92 0.21 3.81
C ALA A 119 -15.04 0.97 2.50
N TYR A 120 -13.90 1.25 1.91
CA TYR A 120 -13.76 1.93 0.64
C TYR A 120 -13.20 0.95 -0.40
N THR A 121 -13.70 1.04 -1.60
CA THR A 121 -13.18 0.27 -2.74
C THR A 121 -12.53 1.21 -3.74
N GLY A 122 -11.57 0.71 -4.48
CA GLY A 122 -10.91 1.49 -5.51
C GLY A 122 -9.78 0.74 -6.20
N ASN A 123 -8.92 1.49 -6.85
CA ASN A 123 -7.83 0.96 -7.64
C ASN A 123 -6.49 1.56 -7.22
N LEU A 124 -5.42 0.78 -7.41
CA LEU A 124 -4.04 1.26 -7.43
C LEU A 124 -3.49 1.02 -8.84
N ILE A 125 -2.90 2.04 -9.42
CA ILE A 125 -2.15 1.94 -10.66
C ILE A 125 -0.71 2.31 -10.35
N ALA A 126 0.21 1.35 -10.53
CA ALA A 126 1.63 1.54 -10.25
C ALA A 126 2.49 1.15 -11.45
N ARG A 127 3.57 1.88 -11.64
CA ARG A 127 4.50 1.70 -12.77
C ARG A 127 5.90 1.47 -12.24
N ALA A 128 6.59 0.49 -12.80
CA ALA A 128 8.01 0.32 -12.59
C ALA A 128 8.78 1.18 -13.59
N GLN A 129 9.81 1.85 -13.08
CA GLN A 129 10.80 2.49 -13.93
C GLN A 129 11.81 1.45 -14.40
N GLY A 130 12.24 1.55 -15.65
CA GLY A 130 13.20 0.64 -16.28
C GLY A 130 12.70 0.07 -17.60
N GLU A 131 13.56 -0.62 -18.29
CA GLU A 131 13.24 -1.30 -19.55
C GLU A 131 13.16 -2.81 -19.36
N PRO A 132 12.07 -3.45 -19.81
CA PRO A 132 10.84 -2.84 -20.32
C PRO A 132 10.00 -2.21 -19.19
N PRO A 133 9.24 -1.14 -19.49
CA PRO A 133 8.32 -0.55 -18.51
C PRO A 133 7.28 -1.59 -18.11
N ALA A 134 6.95 -1.66 -16.82
CA ALA A 134 5.95 -2.58 -16.32
C ALA A 134 4.85 -1.83 -15.59
N LEU A 135 3.62 -2.25 -15.82
CA LEU A 135 2.41 -1.73 -15.21
C LEU A 135 1.84 -2.77 -14.25
N LEU A 136 1.42 -2.32 -13.07
CA LEU A 136 0.69 -3.12 -12.10
C LEU A 136 -0.63 -2.40 -11.83
N THR A 137 -1.74 -3.10 -12.00
CA THR A 137 -3.09 -2.59 -11.69
C THR A 137 -3.70 -3.45 -10.59
N CYS A 138 -4.17 -2.80 -9.53
CA CYS A 138 -4.77 -3.48 -8.40
C CYS A 138 -6.18 -2.97 -8.13
N THR A 139 -7.06 -3.86 -7.68
CA THR A 139 -8.30 -3.51 -7.00
C THR A 139 -8.06 -3.56 -5.50
N LEU A 140 -8.58 -2.58 -4.76
CA LEU A 140 -8.36 -2.43 -3.32
C LEU A 140 -9.68 -2.38 -2.58
N THR A 141 -9.67 -2.95 -1.38
CA THR A 141 -10.69 -2.72 -0.36
C THR A 141 -10.00 -2.30 0.93
N VAL A 142 -10.36 -1.14 1.46
CA VAL A 142 -9.66 -0.45 2.56
C VAL A 142 -10.65 -0.11 3.66
N ASP A 143 -10.31 -0.37 4.93
CA ASP A 143 -11.10 0.06 6.09
C ASP A 143 -10.81 1.52 6.46
N THR A 144 -11.58 2.07 7.41
CA THR A 144 -11.39 3.45 7.91
C THR A 144 -10.09 3.66 8.69
N ARG A 145 -9.35 2.58 8.97
CA ARG A 145 -8.02 2.63 9.62
C ARG A 145 -6.88 2.45 8.62
N GLU A 146 -7.19 2.59 7.34
CA GLU A 146 -6.25 2.43 6.23
C GLU A 146 -5.63 1.03 6.12
N ARG A 147 -6.28 -0.01 6.68
CA ARG A 147 -5.89 -1.41 6.46
C ARG A 147 -6.71 -1.98 5.33
N GLY A 148 -6.10 -2.80 4.52
CA GLY A 148 -6.79 -3.28 3.35
C GLY A 148 -6.21 -4.53 2.72
N VAL A 149 -6.93 -4.94 1.70
CA VAL A 149 -6.57 -6.06 0.83
C VAL A 149 -6.81 -5.67 -0.60
N GLY A 150 -6.15 -6.38 -1.49
CA GLY A 150 -6.35 -6.19 -2.91
C GLY A 150 -5.84 -7.35 -3.75
N GLU A 151 -6.25 -7.33 -4.99
CA GLU A 151 -5.72 -8.19 -6.03
C GLU A 151 -5.07 -7.33 -7.10
N CYS A 152 -3.89 -7.72 -7.52
CA CYS A 152 -3.13 -7.03 -8.55
C CYS A 152 -2.91 -7.96 -9.75
N ILE A 153 -2.81 -7.34 -10.91
CA ILE A 153 -2.43 -8.00 -12.15
C ILE A 153 -1.35 -7.15 -12.84
N ASP A 154 -0.31 -7.78 -13.35
CA ASP A 154 0.69 -7.11 -14.14
C ASP A 154 0.41 -7.19 -15.64
N GLY A 155 1.24 -6.52 -16.45
CA GLY A 155 1.09 -6.51 -17.91
C GLY A 155 1.28 -7.87 -18.58
N ALA A 156 1.83 -8.87 -17.88
CA ALA A 156 1.96 -10.26 -18.35
C ALA A 156 0.79 -11.15 -17.89
N GLY A 157 -0.16 -10.60 -17.12
CA GLY A 157 -1.30 -11.36 -16.60
C GLY A 157 -1.00 -12.13 -15.31
N VAL A 158 0.16 -11.92 -14.68
CA VAL A 158 0.49 -12.54 -13.40
C VAL A 158 -0.33 -11.87 -12.30
N ARG A 159 -0.90 -12.70 -11.42
CA ARG A 159 -1.76 -12.25 -10.32
C ARG A 159 -1.00 -12.21 -9.00
N TYR A 160 -1.34 -11.22 -8.20
CA TYR A 160 -0.77 -11.01 -6.87
C TYR A 160 -1.89 -10.72 -5.87
N ALA A 161 -1.75 -11.23 -4.66
CA ALA A 161 -2.57 -10.85 -3.50
C ALA A 161 -1.84 -9.79 -2.69
N LEU A 162 -2.56 -8.74 -2.28
CA LEU A 162 -2.04 -7.58 -1.55
C LEU A 162 -2.71 -7.49 -0.18
N GLN A 163 -1.92 -7.21 0.86
CA GLN A 163 -2.41 -6.97 2.22
C GLN A 163 -1.58 -5.87 2.90
N PHE A 164 -2.23 -4.94 3.60
CA PHE A 164 -1.59 -3.81 4.31
C PHE A 164 -2.41 -3.35 5.52
#